data_c6dec78688afc31ee78a4f992a2c82bc
#
_entry.id   c6dec78688afc31ee78a4f992a2c82bc
#
_cell.length_a   1.000
_cell.length_b   1.000
_cell.length_c   1.000
_cell.angle_alpha   90.00
_cell.angle_beta   90.00
_cell.angle_gamma   90.00
#
_symmetry.space_group_name_H-M   'P 1'
#
loop_
_entity.id
_entity.type
_entity.pdbx_description
1 polymer ?
#
loop_
_entity_poly.entity_id
_entity_poly.type
_entity_poly.pdbx_seq_one_letter_code
_entity_poly.pdbx_strand_id
1 'polypeptide(L)'
;MSTLKVGTIQDHANSITAMTIDSSGRILTPARPLFSAYRDSSGVEGLTGTIVFNATRSNVGSHYNASTGKFTAPVTGNYQFNFVGMGSENSSGAALAASTAVYATLYNETTSTNLARGYAVVNGQTSYPNLSFSSIQPLSANDVIRIDVGSRYVYSDGSDIWLLFSGHLIGYL
;
A
#
# COMPACT_ATOMS: atom_id res chain seq x y z
N MET A 1 -23.61 14.64 -36.46
CA MET A 1 -22.75 14.38 -35.29
C MET A 1 -21.43 13.82 -35.78
N SER A 2 -20.29 14.39 -35.37
CA SER A 2 -18.97 13.84 -35.68
C SER A 2 -18.58 12.82 -34.65
N THR A 3 -18.12 11.65 -35.05
CA THR A 3 -17.66 10.59 -34.15
C THR A 3 -16.19 10.30 -34.44
N LEU A 4 -15.34 10.39 -33.42
CA LEU A 4 -13.95 9.92 -33.45
C LEU A 4 -13.91 8.45 -33.01
N LYS A 5 -13.44 7.56 -33.91
CA LYS A 5 -13.21 6.14 -33.58
C LYS A 5 -11.72 5.90 -33.38
N VAL A 6 -11.29 5.62 -32.17
CA VAL A 6 -9.88 5.38 -31.82
C VAL A 6 -9.81 4.21 -30.86
N GLY A 7 -8.88 3.27 -31.10
CA GLY A 7 -8.64 2.13 -30.19
C GLY A 7 -7.53 2.38 -29.19
N THR A 8 -6.58 3.28 -29.53
CA THR A 8 -5.40 3.57 -28.69
C THR A 8 -5.04 5.04 -28.77
N ILE A 9 -4.70 5.63 -27.63
CA ILE A 9 -4.11 6.98 -27.50
C ILE A 9 -2.72 6.80 -26.89
N GLN A 10 -1.72 7.33 -27.56
CA GLN A 10 -0.31 7.22 -27.15
C GLN A 10 0.34 8.59 -26.99
N ASP A 11 1.39 8.64 -26.18
CA ASP A 11 2.32 9.77 -26.16
C ASP A 11 3.03 9.89 -27.51
N HIS A 12 3.08 11.11 -28.04
CA HIS A 12 3.65 11.39 -29.36
C HIS A 12 5.15 11.09 -29.46
N ALA A 13 5.91 11.34 -28.38
CA ALA A 13 7.38 11.24 -28.43
C ALA A 13 7.90 9.82 -28.23
N ASN A 14 7.28 9.06 -27.32
CA ASN A 14 7.80 7.78 -26.86
C ASN A 14 6.92 6.59 -27.23
N SER A 15 5.81 6.80 -27.92
CA SER A 15 4.82 5.77 -28.27
C SER A 15 4.28 4.98 -27.05
N ILE A 16 4.29 5.60 -25.85
CA ILE A 16 3.74 5.01 -24.66
C ILE A 16 2.23 5.08 -24.69
N THR A 17 1.56 3.95 -24.51
CA THR A 17 0.10 3.89 -24.49
C THR A 17 -0.45 4.52 -23.21
N ALA A 18 -1.11 5.66 -23.36
CA ALA A 18 -1.80 6.35 -22.25
C ALA A 18 -3.18 5.74 -21.99
N MET A 19 -3.89 5.34 -23.08
CA MET A 19 -5.26 4.83 -22.99
C MET A 19 -5.53 3.86 -24.14
N THR A 20 -6.32 2.82 -23.87
CA THR A 20 -6.92 1.95 -24.88
C THR A 20 -8.42 1.83 -24.66
N ILE A 21 -9.17 1.57 -25.74
CA ILE A 21 -10.58 1.18 -25.68
C ILE A 21 -10.65 -0.28 -26.14
N ASP A 22 -11.08 -1.17 -25.25
CA ASP A 22 -11.18 -2.59 -25.56
C ASP A 22 -12.42 -2.93 -26.40
N SER A 23 -12.56 -4.18 -26.83
CA SER A 23 -13.67 -4.64 -27.66
C SER A 23 -15.06 -4.51 -27.00
N SER A 24 -15.10 -4.31 -25.68
CA SER A 24 -16.33 -4.07 -24.92
C SER A 24 -16.58 -2.59 -24.65
N GLY A 25 -15.77 -1.68 -25.22
CA GLY A 25 -15.89 -0.24 -25.04
C GLY A 25 -15.36 0.30 -23.72
N ARG A 26 -14.56 -0.50 -22.96
CA ARG A 26 -13.99 -0.07 -21.68
C ARG A 26 -12.70 0.69 -21.90
N ILE A 27 -12.53 1.79 -21.15
CA ILE A 27 -11.29 2.57 -21.15
C ILE A 27 -10.29 1.91 -20.19
N LEU A 28 -9.12 1.56 -20.69
CA LEU A 28 -7.99 1.02 -19.94
C LEU A 28 -6.86 2.05 -19.92
N THR A 29 -6.24 2.23 -18.76
CA THR A 29 -5.11 3.15 -18.53
C THR A 29 -3.89 2.35 -18.04
N PRO A 30 -3.19 1.64 -18.93
CA PRO A 30 -2.17 0.66 -18.59
C PRO A 30 -0.94 1.25 -17.89
N ALA A 31 -0.68 2.55 -18.04
CA ALA A 31 0.44 3.25 -17.41
C ALA A 31 0.09 3.88 -16.05
N ARG A 32 -1.17 3.73 -15.57
CA ARG A 32 -1.58 4.35 -14.30
C ARG A 32 -0.90 3.63 -13.13
N PRO A 33 -0.13 4.34 -12.28
CA PRO A 33 0.56 3.72 -11.14
C PRO A 33 -0.39 3.01 -10.20
N LEU A 34 -0.12 1.74 -9.92
CA LEU A 34 -0.88 0.90 -9.00
C LEU A 34 0.03 -0.19 -8.46
N PHE A 35 -0.07 -0.46 -7.15
CA PHE A 35 0.53 -1.65 -6.56
C PHE A 35 -0.42 -2.30 -5.55
N SER A 36 -0.25 -3.60 -5.38
CA SER A 36 -0.84 -4.40 -4.30
C SER A 36 0.24 -5.37 -3.81
N ALA A 37 0.71 -5.14 -2.61
CA ALA A 37 1.78 -5.89 -1.98
C ALA A 37 1.28 -6.58 -0.71
N TYR A 38 1.87 -7.70 -0.35
CA TYR A 38 1.56 -8.46 0.85
C TYR A 38 2.82 -9.02 1.49
N ARG A 39 2.72 -9.38 2.76
CA ARG A 39 3.79 -10.11 3.44
C ARG A 39 3.63 -11.59 3.16
N ASP A 40 4.61 -12.18 2.50
CA ASP A 40 4.76 -13.62 2.31
C ASP A 40 5.79 -14.11 3.35
N SER A 41 5.32 -14.79 4.37
CA SER A 41 6.16 -15.33 5.45
C SER A 41 6.16 -16.85 5.42
N SER A 42 7.24 -17.45 5.90
CA SER A 42 7.37 -18.92 6.01
C SER A 42 6.83 -19.48 7.32
N GLY A 43 6.31 -18.66 8.21
CA GLY A 43 5.80 -19.04 9.52
C GLY A 43 5.30 -17.83 10.31
N VAL A 44 4.92 -18.07 11.56
CA VAL A 44 4.42 -17.02 12.45
C VAL A 44 5.54 -16.05 12.82
N GLU A 45 5.29 -14.76 12.63
CA GLU A 45 6.21 -13.68 12.95
C GLU A 45 5.48 -12.41 13.42
N GLY A 46 6.16 -11.60 14.20
CA GLY A 46 5.76 -10.23 14.52
C GLY A 46 6.75 -9.25 13.90
N LEU A 47 6.24 -8.24 13.21
CA LEU A 47 7.03 -7.23 12.49
C LEU A 47 6.84 -5.85 13.10
N THR A 48 7.91 -5.07 13.19
CA THR A 48 7.92 -3.68 13.68
C THR A 48 8.87 -2.82 12.86
N GLY A 49 8.82 -1.50 13.04
CA GLY A 49 9.57 -0.57 12.20
C GLY A 49 8.97 -0.47 10.78
N THR A 50 9.80 -0.34 9.79
CA THR A 50 9.36 -0.34 8.38
C THR A 50 8.96 -1.75 7.95
N ILE A 51 7.70 -1.92 7.55
CA ILE A 51 7.17 -3.21 7.12
C ILE A 51 7.53 -3.47 5.66
N VAL A 52 8.23 -4.57 5.43
CA VAL A 52 8.56 -5.04 4.08
C VAL A 52 7.49 -6.03 3.61
N PHE A 53 6.60 -5.60 2.72
CA PHE A 53 5.67 -6.47 2.00
C PHE A 53 6.42 -7.05 0.81
N ASN A 54 7.00 -8.21 1.02
CA ASN A 54 8.02 -8.82 0.15
C ASN A 54 7.48 -9.50 -1.12
N ALA A 55 6.16 -9.54 -1.29
CA ALA A 55 5.52 -10.08 -2.48
C ALA A 55 4.47 -9.10 -3.05
N THR A 56 4.23 -9.18 -4.35
CA THR A 56 3.27 -8.30 -5.03
C THR A 56 2.27 -9.12 -5.84
N ARG A 57 0.99 -8.73 -5.81
CA ARG A 57 -0.04 -9.19 -6.73
C ARG A 57 -0.09 -8.33 -7.99
N SER A 58 0.24 -7.06 -7.86
CA SER A 58 0.29 -6.08 -8.94
C SER A 58 1.32 -5.01 -8.61
N ASN A 59 2.05 -4.53 -9.63
CA ASN A 59 3.02 -3.45 -9.50
C ASN A 59 3.21 -2.77 -10.87
N VAL A 60 2.21 -1.98 -11.27
CA VAL A 60 2.20 -1.29 -12.56
C VAL A 60 3.22 -0.16 -12.53
N GLY A 61 4.16 -0.18 -13.47
CA GLY A 61 5.27 0.76 -13.57
C GLY A 61 6.42 0.48 -12.61
N SER A 62 6.38 -0.61 -11.81
CA SER A 62 7.44 -1.01 -10.87
C SER A 62 7.78 0.05 -9.82
N HIS A 63 6.78 0.83 -9.39
CA HIS A 63 6.95 1.93 -8.43
C HIS A 63 6.98 1.48 -6.96
N TYR A 64 6.62 0.24 -6.67
CA TYR A 64 6.78 -0.38 -5.36
C TYR A 64 7.98 -1.32 -5.36
N ASN A 65 8.85 -1.19 -4.36
CA ASN A 65 10.02 -2.05 -4.18
C ASN A 65 9.75 -3.07 -3.05
N ALA A 66 9.54 -4.32 -3.43
CA ALA A 66 9.24 -5.42 -2.50
C ALA A 66 10.41 -5.81 -1.59
N SER A 67 11.65 -5.41 -1.91
CA SER A 67 12.82 -5.66 -1.04
C SER A 67 12.95 -4.63 0.08
N THR A 68 12.34 -3.45 -0.07
CA THR A 68 12.45 -2.35 0.89
C THR A 68 11.12 -1.96 1.53
N GLY A 69 9.99 -2.43 1.00
CA GLY A 69 8.66 -2.07 1.46
C GLY A 69 8.21 -0.66 1.07
N LYS A 70 8.87 -0.04 0.08
CA LYS A 70 8.68 1.37 -0.26
C LYS A 70 8.02 1.55 -1.62
N PHE A 71 7.08 2.49 -1.68
CA PHE A 71 6.49 3.00 -2.92
C PHE A 71 7.08 4.37 -3.23
N THR A 72 7.46 4.61 -4.48
CA THR A 72 7.91 5.93 -4.97
C THR A 72 6.86 6.50 -5.92
N ALA A 73 6.34 7.67 -5.64
CA ALA A 73 5.36 8.34 -6.49
C ALA A 73 6.02 8.78 -7.82
N PRO A 74 5.62 8.24 -8.97
CA PRO A 74 6.25 8.61 -10.24
C PRO A 74 5.84 9.99 -10.76
N VAL A 75 4.69 10.49 -10.33
CA VAL A 75 4.15 11.78 -10.74
C VAL A 75 3.48 12.48 -9.57
N THR A 76 3.38 13.80 -9.62
CA THR A 76 2.60 14.59 -8.66
C THR A 76 1.11 14.31 -8.83
N GLY A 77 0.40 14.04 -7.73
CA GLY A 77 -1.03 13.70 -7.78
C GLY A 77 -1.61 13.24 -6.46
N ASN A 78 -2.89 12.94 -6.48
CA ASN A 78 -3.61 12.34 -5.36
C ASN A 78 -3.52 10.81 -5.45
N TYR A 79 -3.00 10.19 -4.40
CA TYR A 79 -2.86 8.73 -4.29
C TYR A 79 -3.75 8.20 -3.16
N GLN A 80 -4.45 7.13 -3.43
CA GLN A 80 -5.13 6.36 -2.39
C GLN A 80 -4.21 5.24 -1.92
N PHE A 81 -4.11 5.08 -0.59
CA PHE A 81 -3.41 3.99 0.07
C PHE A 81 -4.35 3.24 0.99
N ASN A 82 -4.17 1.91 1.05
CA ASN A 82 -4.88 1.04 1.98
C ASN A 82 -3.85 0.15 2.69
N PHE A 83 -4.02 0.02 3.99
CA PHE A 83 -3.28 -0.92 4.82
C PHE A 83 -4.25 -1.81 5.59
N VAL A 84 -3.95 -3.10 5.62
CA VAL A 84 -4.65 -4.09 6.44
C VAL A 84 -3.61 -4.89 7.21
N GLY A 85 -3.85 -5.06 8.51
CA GLY A 85 -2.99 -5.84 9.39
C GLY A 85 -3.66 -6.17 10.72
N MET A 86 -2.98 -6.97 11.51
CA MET A 86 -3.36 -7.29 12.89
C MET A 86 -2.21 -6.96 13.84
N GLY A 87 -2.53 -6.48 15.04
CA GLY A 87 -1.55 -6.22 16.08
C GLY A 87 -1.02 -7.49 16.73
N SER A 88 0.26 -7.48 17.10
CA SER A 88 0.95 -8.57 17.81
C SER A 88 1.84 -8.00 18.92
N GLU A 89 2.05 -8.76 19.98
CA GLU A 89 2.82 -8.34 21.17
C GLU A 89 4.33 -8.30 20.92
N ASN A 90 4.86 -9.27 20.17
CA ASN A 90 6.30 -9.49 20.03
C ASN A 90 6.68 -10.08 18.67
N SER A 91 7.97 -10.28 18.44
CA SER A 91 8.51 -10.84 17.21
C SER A 91 8.11 -12.31 16.94
N SER A 92 7.61 -13.02 17.92
CA SER A 92 7.07 -14.37 17.77
C SER A 92 5.60 -14.41 17.38
N GLY A 93 4.97 -13.24 17.10
CA GLY A 93 3.58 -13.16 16.70
C GLY A 93 2.56 -13.45 17.80
N ALA A 94 2.91 -13.30 19.08
CA ALA A 94 1.97 -13.50 20.18
C ALA A 94 0.84 -12.47 20.17
N ALA A 95 -0.34 -12.85 20.67
CA ALA A 95 -1.47 -11.93 20.84
C ALA A 95 -1.15 -10.82 21.84
N LEU A 96 -1.63 -9.60 21.60
CA LEU A 96 -1.45 -8.47 22.51
C LEU A 96 -2.15 -8.72 23.85
N ALA A 97 -1.47 -8.39 24.94
CA ALA A 97 -2.06 -8.38 26.27
C ALA A 97 -3.14 -7.27 26.41
N ALA A 98 -4.03 -7.46 27.38
CA ALA A 98 -5.04 -6.45 27.70
C ALA A 98 -4.40 -5.08 28.02
N SER A 99 -5.07 -4.01 27.65
CA SER A 99 -4.65 -2.61 27.83
C SER A 99 -3.38 -2.21 27.09
N THR A 100 -2.95 -2.99 26.11
CA THR A 100 -1.86 -2.61 25.20
C THR A 100 -2.37 -1.99 23.92
N ALA A 101 -1.53 -1.15 23.32
CA ALA A 101 -1.82 -0.44 22.08
C ALA A 101 -0.78 -0.75 21.01
N VAL A 102 -1.22 -0.75 19.76
CA VAL A 102 -0.38 -0.85 18.56
C VAL A 102 -0.85 0.17 17.52
N TYR A 103 0.07 0.66 16.72
CA TYR A 103 -0.27 1.53 15.60
C TYR A 103 0.59 1.24 14.38
N ALA A 104 -0.01 1.47 13.20
CA ALA A 104 0.68 1.51 11.93
C ALA A 104 0.52 2.91 11.30
N THR A 105 1.56 3.41 10.72
CA THR A 105 1.62 4.76 10.15
C THR A 105 1.96 4.69 8.66
N LEU A 106 1.17 5.36 7.84
CA LEU A 106 1.57 5.72 6.48
C LEU A 106 2.53 6.88 6.60
N TYR A 107 3.78 6.66 6.23
CA TYR A 107 4.86 7.62 6.41
C TYR A 107 5.44 8.06 5.07
N ASN A 108 5.58 9.37 4.89
CA ASN A 108 6.35 9.95 3.78
C ASN A 108 7.79 10.16 4.25
N GLU A 109 8.70 9.33 3.72
CA GLU A 109 10.12 9.38 4.07
C GLU A 109 10.80 10.64 3.53
N THR A 110 10.40 11.10 2.34
CA THR A 110 10.97 12.27 1.69
C THR A 110 10.75 13.55 2.49
N THR A 111 9.54 13.71 3.02
CA THR A 111 9.16 14.90 3.81
C THR A 111 9.25 14.67 5.31
N SER A 112 9.59 13.46 5.76
CA SER A 112 9.61 13.04 7.17
C SER A 112 8.27 13.27 7.88
N THR A 113 7.15 12.98 7.21
CA THR A 113 5.79 13.31 7.67
C THR A 113 4.92 12.05 7.86
N ASN A 114 4.18 12.00 8.97
CA ASN A 114 3.11 11.03 9.15
C ASN A 114 1.88 11.47 8.36
N LEU A 115 1.43 10.67 7.39
CA LEU A 115 0.31 10.97 6.52
C LEU A 115 -1.03 10.45 7.06
N ALA A 116 -1.02 9.23 7.60
CA ALA A 116 -2.18 8.58 8.19
C ALA A 116 -1.74 7.56 9.23
N ARG A 117 -2.63 7.22 10.17
CA ARG A 117 -2.34 6.23 11.21
C ARG A 117 -3.56 5.39 11.52
N GLY A 118 -3.39 4.07 11.53
CA GLY A 118 -4.28 3.13 12.18
C GLY A 118 -3.83 2.89 13.62
N TYR A 119 -4.77 2.89 14.55
CA TYR A 119 -4.49 2.71 15.98
C TYR A 119 -5.50 1.73 16.58
N ALA A 120 -5.01 0.77 17.35
CA ALA A 120 -5.85 -0.19 18.02
C ALA A 120 -5.38 -0.41 19.46
N VAL A 121 -6.34 -0.60 20.36
CA VAL A 121 -6.13 -0.93 21.77
C VAL A 121 -6.86 -2.22 22.09
N VAL A 122 -6.20 -3.12 22.81
CA VAL A 122 -6.85 -4.33 23.34
C VAL A 122 -7.52 -4.00 24.67
N ASN A 123 -8.85 -4.13 24.69
CA ASN A 123 -9.65 -3.94 25.88
C ASN A 123 -10.10 -5.31 26.44
N GLY A 124 -9.74 -5.58 27.70
CA GLY A 124 -10.18 -6.77 28.43
C GLY A 124 -9.26 -7.97 28.25
N GLN A 125 -9.50 -8.81 27.26
CA GLN A 125 -8.74 -10.07 27.08
C GLN A 125 -7.67 -9.93 26.01
N THR A 126 -6.62 -10.74 26.11
CA THR A 126 -5.57 -10.88 25.08
C THR A 126 -6.16 -11.19 23.70
N SER A 127 -5.78 -10.42 22.69
CA SER A 127 -6.32 -10.58 21.31
C SER A 127 -5.37 -10.03 20.24
N TYR A 128 -5.74 -10.28 18.98
CA TYR A 128 -5.11 -9.69 17.79
C TYR A 128 -6.03 -8.59 17.24
N PRO A 129 -5.85 -7.33 17.66
CA PRO A 129 -6.72 -6.27 17.21
C PRO A 129 -6.48 -5.97 15.72
N ASN A 130 -7.57 -5.68 14.99
CA ASN A 130 -7.49 -5.21 13.62
C ASN A 130 -6.80 -3.84 13.58
N LEU A 131 -5.87 -3.70 12.65
CA LEU A 131 -5.11 -2.50 12.43
C LEU A 131 -5.14 -2.16 10.93
N SER A 132 -6.10 -1.35 10.53
CA SER A 132 -6.29 -1.00 9.14
C SER A 132 -6.65 0.46 8.97
N PHE A 133 -6.32 1.01 7.81
CA PHE A 133 -6.75 2.34 7.39
C PHE A 133 -6.79 2.46 5.87
N SER A 134 -7.56 3.45 5.41
CA SER A 134 -7.56 3.93 4.03
C SER A 134 -7.37 5.44 4.05
N SER A 135 -6.55 5.97 3.14
CA SER A 135 -6.24 7.40 3.11
C SER A 135 -5.92 7.87 1.69
N ILE A 136 -6.38 9.08 1.35
CA ILE A 136 -6.01 9.79 0.11
C ILE A 136 -5.00 10.86 0.49
N GLN A 137 -3.87 10.88 -0.21
CA GLN A 137 -2.77 11.80 0.07
C GLN A 137 -2.30 12.50 -1.21
N PRO A 138 -2.15 13.83 -1.17
CA PRO A 138 -1.43 14.56 -2.20
C PRO A 138 0.07 14.28 -2.07
N LEU A 139 0.69 13.84 -3.16
CA LEU A 139 2.13 13.54 -3.22
C LEU A 139 2.78 14.33 -4.35
N SER A 140 4.02 14.74 -4.13
CA SER A 140 4.91 15.21 -5.17
C SER A 140 5.58 14.02 -5.88
N ALA A 141 5.98 14.22 -7.13
CA ALA A 141 6.82 13.21 -7.81
C ALA A 141 8.09 12.94 -6.98
N ASN A 142 8.46 11.66 -6.89
CA ASN A 142 9.57 11.11 -6.10
C ASN A 142 9.35 11.07 -4.57
N ASP A 143 8.16 11.40 -4.06
CA ASP A 143 7.84 11.11 -2.67
C ASP A 143 7.90 9.59 -2.41
N VAL A 144 8.57 9.22 -1.31
CA VAL A 144 8.76 7.82 -0.91
C VAL A 144 7.84 7.50 0.27
N ILE A 145 6.96 6.53 0.07
CA ILE A 145 5.91 6.16 1.02
C ILE A 145 6.15 4.73 1.51
N ARG A 146 5.95 4.54 2.82
CA ARG A 146 6.06 3.23 3.47
C ARG A 146 5.08 3.08 4.63
N ILE A 147 4.96 1.88 5.15
CA ILE A 147 4.25 1.58 6.40
C ILE A 147 5.28 1.39 7.51
N ASP A 148 5.18 2.19 8.56
CA ASP A 148 5.94 2.01 9.79
C ASP A 148 5.02 1.57 10.93
N VAL A 149 5.44 0.56 11.69
CA VAL A 149 4.75 0.07 12.87
C VAL A 149 5.55 0.42 14.11
N GLY A 150 4.89 0.95 15.11
CA GLY A 150 5.52 1.34 16.37
C GLY A 150 4.72 0.91 17.60
N SER A 151 5.36 0.97 18.76
CA SER A 151 4.90 0.57 20.08
C SER A 151 4.84 -0.96 20.29
N ARG A 152 4.42 -1.71 19.30
CA ARG A 152 4.33 -3.18 19.26
C ARG A 152 4.64 -3.68 17.85
N TYR A 153 4.13 -4.83 17.51
CA TYR A 153 4.37 -5.54 16.25
C TYR A 153 3.06 -5.71 15.47
N VAL A 154 3.16 -6.05 14.19
CA VAL A 154 2.06 -6.59 13.40
C VAL A 154 2.32 -8.06 13.12
N TYR A 155 1.22 -8.83 13.11
CA TYR A 155 1.24 -10.28 12.96
C TYR A 155 1.33 -10.66 11.48
N SER A 156 2.10 -11.71 11.19
CA SER A 156 2.10 -12.43 9.93
C SER A 156 2.35 -13.91 10.16
N ASP A 157 1.85 -14.76 9.28
CA ASP A 157 2.18 -16.18 9.25
C ASP A 157 2.16 -16.71 7.81
N GLY A 158 2.67 -17.94 7.62
CA GLY A 158 2.79 -18.55 6.30
C GLY A 158 1.51 -19.23 5.79
N SER A 159 0.42 -19.24 6.55
CA SER A 159 -0.82 -19.93 6.18
C SER A 159 -1.79 -19.03 5.42
N ASP A 160 -1.79 -17.72 5.73
CA ASP A 160 -2.72 -16.73 5.20
C ASP A 160 -2.07 -15.37 5.00
N ILE A 161 -2.70 -14.51 4.20
CA ILE A 161 -2.23 -13.15 3.96
C ILE A 161 -2.88 -12.20 4.98
N TRP A 162 -2.17 -11.93 6.07
CA TRP A 162 -2.61 -11.05 7.16
C TRP A 162 -2.22 -9.59 6.95
N LEU A 163 -1.13 -9.33 6.21
CA LEU A 163 -0.61 -8.00 5.97
C LEU A 163 -0.67 -7.64 4.50
N LEU A 164 -1.40 -6.56 4.19
CA LEU A 164 -1.52 -6.02 2.85
C LEU A 164 -1.24 -4.52 2.87
N PHE A 165 -0.57 -4.06 1.81
CA PHE A 165 -0.39 -2.65 1.50
C PHE A 165 -0.62 -2.43 0.02
N SER A 166 -1.50 -1.51 -0.31
CA SER A 166 -1.78 -1.17 -1.70
C SER A 166 -1.90 0.33 -1.89
N GLY A 167 -1.65 0.77 -3.11
CA GLY A 167 -1.83 2.16 -3.48
C GLY A 167 -2.02 2.34 -4.98
N HIS A 168 -2.70 3.41 -5.35
CA HIS A 168 -2.90 3.78 -6.74
C HIS A 168 -3.10 5.29 -6.90
N LEU A 169 -2.73 5.80 -8.07
CA LEU A 169 -3.01 7.17 -8.46
C LEU A 169 -4.51 7.34 -8.71
N ILE A 170 -5.16 8.29 -8.04
CA ILE A 170 -6.57 8.65 -8.28
C ILE A 170 -6.65 9.69 -9.40
N GLY A 171 -5.83 10.74 -9.32
CA GLY A 171 -5.83 11.85 -10.26
C GLY A 171 -4.61 12.73 -10.08
N TYR A 172 -4.37 13.58 -11.05
CA TYR A 172 -3.30 14.58 -10.99
C TYR A 172 -3.77 15.79 -10.16
N LEU A 173 -2.83 16.50 -9.56
CA LEU A 173 -3.06 17.79 -8.88
C LEU A 173 -2.99 18.93 -9.87
#